data_11292bc7bbdb007627130c5463012819
#
_entry.id   11292bc7bbdb007627130c5463012819
#
_cell.length_a   1.000
_cell.length_b   1.000
_cell.length_c   1.000
_cell.angle_alpha   90.00
_cell.angle_beta   90.00
_cell.angle_gamma   90.00
#
_symmetry.space_group_name_H-M   'P 1'
#
loop_
_entity.id
_entity.type
_entity.pdbx_description
1 polymer ?
#
loop_
_entity_poly.entity_id
_entity_poly.type
_entity_poly.pdbx_seq_one_letter_code
_entity_poly.pdbx_strand_id
1 'polypeptide(L)'
;MQKVKIILFFLSVKLLAQDNVELKKGVAFNLLYENSWQERFEKLKPHWHYSWNWELRENYPDGIEFVPMIWGRGSATQSKIDYLNNLASEGKIANVLLFNEPDLVGQSNMSVNEVINLWPLIETLDVPISSPATSAPLNNWMKDFMEEVSNQNLRVDFVAIHIYHKNDPVKFIELVEEVFQTYGKPIWITEFAVRDINATENNPNIYSENYVLSFMQNVLDEIHDLDYVKRYSWFDPNANN
;
A
#
# COMPACT_ATOMS: atom_id res chain seq x y z
N MET A 1 46.26 3.71 4.13
CA MET A 1 45.32 3.27 3.07
C MET A 1 44.05 2.60 3.59
N GLN A 2 44.00 2.03 4.81
CA GLN A 2 42.81 1.34 5.37
C GLN A 2 41.66 2.27 5.78
N LYS A 3 41.97 3.50 6.27
CA LYS A 3 40.94 4.46 6.71
C LYS A 3 40.06 5.01 5.57
N VAL A 4 40.58 5.13 4.36
CA VAL A 4 39.85 5.65 3.20
C VAL A 4 38.80 4.63 2.70
N LYS A 5 39.10 3.31 2.77
CA LYS A 5 38.15 2.27 2.38
C LYS A 5 36.92 2.16 3.32
N ILE A 6 37.11 2.40 4.61
CA ILE A 6 36.02 2.36 5.60
C ILE A 6 35.08 3.54 5.39
N ILE A 7 35.60 4.74 5.12
CA ILE A 7 34.76 5.94 4.88
C ILE A 7 33.93 5.79 3.58
N LEU A 8 34.52 5.24 2.53
CA LEU A 8 33.82 4.98 1.28
C LEU A 8 32.74 3.90 1.44
N PHE A 9 32.98 2.88 2.27
CA PHE A 9 31.99 1.86 2.57
C PHE A 9 30.80 2.43 3.34
N PHE A 10 31.02 3.25 4.37
CA PHE A 10 29.95 3.91 5.11
C PHE A 10 29.18 4.95 4.28
N LEU A 11 29.84 5.65 3.35
CA LEU A 11 29.19 6.56 2.42
C LEU A 11 28.32 5.79 1.40
N SER A 12 28.81 4.68 0.86
CA SER A 12 28.03 3.86 -0.07
C SER A 12 26.83 3.19 0.60
N VAL A 13 26.97 2.72 1.83
CA VAL A 13 25.86 2.14 2.61
C VAL A 13 24.81 3.22 2.94
N LYS A 14 25.22 4.44 3.31
CA LYS A 14 24.26 5.54 3.52
C LYS A 14 23.55 5.97 2.24
N LEU A 15 24.24 6.04 1.09
CA LEU A 15 23.60 6.33 -0.19
C LEU A 15 22.58 5.24 -0.57
N LEU A 16 22.96 3.97 -0.48
CA LEU A 16 22.08 2.84 -0.75
C LEU A 16 20.88 2.77 0.20
N ALA A 17 21.05 3.15 1.48
CA ALA A 17 19.97 3.25 2.43
C ALA A 17 19.02 4.39 2.09
N GLN A 18 19.54 5.54 1.65
CA GLN A 18 18.73 6.69 1.25
C GLN A 18 17.93 6.42 -0.02
N ASP A 19 18.52 5.74 -1.01
CA ASP A 19 17.82 5.30 -2.23
C ASP A 19 16.68 4.31 -1.90
N ASN A 20 16.90 3.38 -0.98
CA ASN A 20 15.85 2.43 -0.53
C ASN A 20 14.69 3.12 0.20
N VAL A 21 14.96 4.20 0.94
CA VAL A 21 13.93 4.98 1.63
C VAL A 21 13.02 5.70 0.65
N GLU A 22 13.57 6.31 -0.39
CA GLU A 22 12.79 6.99 -1.43
C GLU A 22 11.88 6.02 -2.18
N LEU A 23 12.34 4.79 -2.46
CA LEU A 23 11.56 3.76 -3.15
C LEU A 23 10.34 3.26 -2.35
N LYS A 24 10.36 3.33 -1.01
CA LYS A 24 9.23 2.92 -0.16
C LYS A 24 8.08 3.93 -0.19
N LYS A 25 8.36 5.21 -0.44
CA LYS A 25 7.40 6.31 -0.32
C LYS A 25 6.38 6.31 -1.43
N GLY A 26 5.12 6.17 -1.08
CA GLY A 26 3.98 6.29 -1.98
C GLY A 26 2.93 7.27 -1.50
N VAL A 27 1.93 7.47 -2.32
CA VAL A 27 0.72 8.23 -1.99
C VAL A 27 -0.51 7.57 -2.58
N ALA A 28 -1.64 7.73 -1.90
CA ALA A 28 -2.94 7.27 -2.36
C ALA A 28 -3.89 8.47 -2.50
N PHE A 29 -4.31 8.78 -3.71
CA PHE A 29 -5.36 9.76 -3.97
C PHE A 29 -6.04 9.51 -5.31
N ASN A 30 -7.28 10.00 -5.44
CA ASN A 30 -8.06 9.80 -6.64
C ASN A 30 -7.65 10.79 -7.74
N LEU A 31 -7.43 10.28 -8.96
CA LEU A 31 -7.12 11.08 -10.15
C LEU A 31 -8.37 11.61 -10.88
N LEU A 32 -9.58 11.28 -10.41
CA LEU A 32 -10.82 11.66 -11.07
C LEU A 32 -11.17 13.14 -10.87
N TYR A 33 -10.68 13.75 -9.81
CA TYR A 33 -11.00 15.12 -9.44
C TYR A 33 -9.85 16.05 -9.79
N GLU A 34 -9.92 16.60 -11.01
CA GLU A 34 -9.18 17.76 -11.52
C GLU A 34 -7.63 17.69 -11.67
N ASN A 35 -7.11 18.73 -12.30
CA ASN A 35 -5.68 18.95 -12.61
C ASN A 35 -4.78 19.17 -11.37
N SER A 36 -5.32 19.13 -10.15
CA SER A 36 -4.58 19.32 -8.90
C SER A 36 -3.66 18.15 -8.52
N TRP A 37 -3.85 16.97 -9.09
CA TRP A 37 -3.03 15.81 -8.81
C TRP A 37 -1.56 15.98 -9.23
N GLN A 38 -1.30 16.74 -10.31
CA GLN A 38 0.06 17.05 -10.76
C GLN A 38 0.81 17.88 -9.71
N GLU A 39 0.18 18.93 -9.16
CA GLU A 39 0.75 19.76 -8.10
C GLU A 39 1.04 18.92 -6.82
N ARG A 40 0.17 17.96 -6.50
CA ARG A 40 0.39 17.04 -5.38
C ARG A 40 1.62 16.16 -5.60
N PHE A 41 1.81 15.61 -6.80
CA PHE A 41 3.01 14.85 -7.13
C PHE A 41 4.28 15.69 -7.02
N GLU A 42 4.27 16.92 -7.52
CA GLU A 42 5.39 17.85 -7.43
C GLU A 42 5.79 18.16 -5.97
N LYS A 43 4.78 18.35 -5.11
CA LYS A 43 4.99 18.64 -3.68
C LYS A 43 5.41 17.42 -2.87
N LEU A 44 4.74 16.28 -3.09
CA LEU A 44 4.92 15.07 -2.29
C LEU A 44 6.10 14.24 -2.77
N LYS A 45 6.45 14.31 -4.05
CA LYS A 45 7.54 13.53 -4.68
C LYS A 45 7.49 12.06 -4.29
N PRO A 46 6.37 11.36 -4.53
CA PRO A 46 6.29 9.94 -4.25
C PRO A 46 7.07 9.15 -5.30
N HIS A 47 7.51 7.95 -4.96
CA HIS A 47 8.06 7.01 -5.91
C HIS A 47 6.96 6.22 -6.62
N TRP A 48 5.87 5.93 -5.91
CA TRP A 48 4.73 5.20 -6.43
C TRP A 48 3.40 5.79 -5.99
N HIS A 49 2.35 5.47 -6.72
CA HIS A 49 0.99 5.96 -6.47
C HIS A 49 -0.04 4.92 -6.89
N TYR A 50 -1.17 4.88 -6.17
CA TYR A 50 -2.38 4.20 -6.60
C TYR A 50 -3.61 5.08 -6.33
N SER A 51 -4.70 4.79 -7.06
CA SER A 51 -5.92 5.61 -7.05
C SER A 51 -7.18 4.77 -6.87
N TRP A 52 -7.08 3.60 -6.26
CA TRP A 52 -8.16 2.61 -6.15
C TRP A 52 -8.74 2.19 -7.51
N ASN A 53 -8.00 2.41 -8.60
CA ASN A 53 -8.40 2.10 -9.96
C ASN A 53 -7.37 1.20 -10.65
N TRP A 54 -7.84 0.45 -11.65
CA TRP A 54 -7.01 -0.44 -12.46
C TRP A 54 -6.46 0.26 -13.72
N GLU A 55 -7.04 1.41 -14.12
CA GLU A 55 -6.76 2.09 -15.39
C GLU A 55 -5.61 3.09 -15.25
N LEU A 56 -4.59 2.95 -16.10
CA LEU A 56 -3.51 3.93 -16.24
C LEU A 56 -4.01 5.13 -17.08
N ARG A 57 -3.87 6.34 -16.55
CA ARG A 57 -4.25 7.58 -17.26
C ARG A 57 -3.21 7.96 -18.31
N GLU A 58 -3.67 8.50 -19.46
CA GLU A 58 -2.80 8.94 -20.56
C GLU A 58 -1.77 10.01 -20.13
N ASN A 59 -2.15 10.90 -19.21
CA ASN A 59 -1.31 12.00 -18.72
C ASN A 59 -0.63 11.65 -17.38
N TYR A 60 -0.41 10.35 -17.10
CA TYR A 60 0.27 9.95 -15.88
C TYR A 60 1.72 10.46 -15.89
N PRO A 61 2.23 11.04 -14.77
CA PRO A 61 3.55 11.66 -14.76
C PRO A 61 4.68 10.64 -14.89
N ASP A 62 5.69 11.02 -15.65
CA ASP A 62 6.92 10.26 -15.79
C ASP A 62 7.65 10.15 -14.43
N GLY A 63 8.28 9.00 -14.20
CA GLY A 63 9.12 8.78 -13.02
C GLY A 63 8.36 8.43 -11.73
N ILE A 64 7.02 8.34 -11.77
CA ILE A 64 6.18 7.85 -10.68
C ILE A 64 5.57 6.52 -11.11
N GLU A 65 5.84 5.45 -10.35
CA GLU A 65 5.28 4.15 -10.62
C GLU A 65 3.77 4.15 -10.37
N PHE A 66 2.98 3.82 -11.38
CA PHE A 66 1.57 3.52 -11.22
C PHE A 66 1.38 2.10 -10.74
N VAL A 67 0.63 1.93 -9.64
CA VAL A 67 0.25 0.63 -9.11
C VAL A 67 -1.27 0.47 -9.25
N PRO A 68 -1.75 -0.29 -10.23
CA PRO A 68 -3.19 -0.52 -10.41
C PRO A 68 -3.78 -1.33 -9.28
N MET A 69 -5.09 -1.15 -9.05
CA MET A 69 -5.86 -1.93 -8.09
C MET A 69 -7.07 -2.61 -8.74
N ILE A 70 -7.19 -3.92 -8.56
CA ILE A 70 -8.43 -4.66 -8.75
C ILE A 70 -9.27 -4.46 -7.48
N TRP A 71 -10.07 -3.40 -7.44
CA TRP A 71 -10.73 -2.93 -6.22
C TRP A 71 -11.73 -3.92 -5.62
N GLY A 72 -12.44 -4.66 -6.46
CA GLY A 72 -13.44 -5.63 -6.02
C GLY A 72 -13.88 -6.54 -7.17
N ARG A 73 -14.92 -7.37 -6.95
CA ARG A 73 -15.41 -8.34 -7.95
C ARG A 73 -15.69 -7.73 -9.33
N GLY A 74 -16.22 -6.51 -9.38
CA GLY A 74 -16.52 -5.82 -10.64
C GLY A 74 -15.30 -5.42 -11.46
N SER A 75 -14.12 -5.42 -10.86
CA SER A 75 -12.84 -5.21 -11.55
C SER A 75 -12.04 -6.49 -11.78
N ALA A 76 -12.40 -7.62 -11.19
CA ALA A 76 -11.77 -8.92 -11.41
C ALA A 76 -12.38 -9.62 -12.63
N THR A 77 -12.05 -9.12 -13.84
CA THR A 77 -12.55 -9.67 -15.11
C THR A 77 -11.42 -9.99 -16.06
N GLN A 78 -11.61 -10.98 -16.96
CA GLN A 78 -10.58 -11.37 -17.93
C GLN A 78 -10.05 -10.18 -18.71
N SER A 79 -10.94 -9.31 -19.22
CA SER A 79 -10.53 -8.15 -20.03
C SER A 79 -9.63 -7.16 -19.27
N LYS A 80 -9.83 -7.00 -17.95
CA LYS A 80 -8.97 -6.14 -17.13
C LYS A 80 -7.65 -6.82 -16.77
N ILE A 81 -7.66 -8.11 -16.54
CA ILE A 81 -6.42 -8.90 -16.39
C ILE A 81 -5.59 -8.82 -17.67
N ASP A 82 -6.19 -9.03 -18.84
CA ASP A 82 -5.51 -8.91 -20.14
C ASP A 82 -4.90 -7.50 -20.34
N TYR A 83 -5.65 -6.46 -19.99
CA TYR A 83 -5.17 -5.08 -20.02
C TYR A 83 -3.96 -4.87 -19.11
N LEU A 84 -4.02 -5.36 -17.86
CA LEU A 84 -2.91 -5.23 -16.90
C LEU A 84 -1.68 -6.02 -17.35
N ASN A 85 -1.85 -7.22 -17.91
CA ASN A 85 -0.75 -8.00 -18.48
C ASN A 85 -0.12 -7.29 -19.69
N ASN A 86 -0.91 -6.60 -20.51
CA ASN A 86 -0.36 -5.76 -21.58
C ASN A 86 0.48 -4.61 -21.00
N LEU A 87 0.00 -3.90 -19.99
CA LEU A 87 0.79 -2.86 -19.31
C LEU A 87 2.07 -3.42 -18.68
N ALA A 88 2.00 -4.61 -18.08
CA ALA A 88 3.16 -5.30 -17.52
C ALA A 88 4.19 -5.62 -18.62
N SER A 89 3.75 -6.16 -19.75
CA SER A 89 4.63 -6.50 -20.89
C SER A 89 5.32 -5.27 -21.51
N GLU A 90 4.67 -4.10 -21.41
CA GLU A 90 5.21 -2.81 -21.84
C GLU A 90 6.11 -2.15 -20.75
N GLY A 91 6.26 -2.78 -19.58
CA GLY A 91 7.02 -2.23 -18.44
C GLY A 91 6.38 -1.01 -17.76
N LYS A 92 5.07 -0.80 -17.96
CA LYS A 92 4.32 0.35 -17.41
C LYS A 92 3.82 0.10 -15.98
N ILE A 93 3.70 -1.15 -15.57
CA ILE A 93 3.36 -1.55 -14.21
C ILE A 93 4.28 -2.67 -13.74
N ALA A 94 4.55 -2.73 -12.44
CA ALA A 94 5.41 -3.74 -11.84
C ALA A 94 4.74 -4.52 -10.71
N ASN A 95 3.56 -4.11 -10.26
CA ASN A 95 2.80 -4.73 -9.18
C ASN A 95 1.31 -4.44 -9.35
N VAL A 96 0.45 -5.27 -8.73
CA VAL A 96 -1.02 -5.05 -8.69
C VAL A 96 -1.52 -5.21 -7.26
N LEU A 97 -2.33 -4.25 -6.80
CA LEU A 97 -3.08 -4.31 -5.54
C LEU A 97 -4.43 -5.00 -5.77
N LEU A 98 -4.90 -5.74 -4.77
CA LEU A 98 -6.13 -6.54 -4.86
C LEU A 98 -7.10 -6.21 -3.73
N PHE A 99 -8.37 -6.11 -4.07
CA PHE A 99 -9.55 -6.07 -3.21
C PHE A 99 -9.45 -5.17 -1.98
N ASN A 100 -10.06 -3.99 -2.11
CA ASN A 100 -10.08 -2.98 -1.07
C ASN A 100 -11.11 -3.30 0.01
N GLU A 101 -10.66 -3.49 1.23
CA GLU A 101 -11.46 -3.71 2.45
C GLU A 101 -12.67 -4.64 2.22
N PRO A 102 -12.43 -5.89 1.76
CA PRO A 102 -13.53 -6.82 1.45
C PRO A 102 -14.36 -7.20 2.67
N ASP A 103 -13.82 -7.01 3.87
CA ASP A 103 -14.46 -7.22 5.16
C ASP A 103 -15.51 -6.14 5.54
N LEU A 104 -15.60 -5.05 4.78
CA LEU A 104 -16.53 -3.96 5.03
C LEU A 104 -17.65 -3.88 3.99
N VAL A 105 -18.91 -3.80 4.46
CA VAL A 105 -20.11 -3.67 3.60
C VAL A 105 -20.07 -2.38 2.75
N GLY A 106 -19.48 -1.31 3.26
CA GLY A 106 -19.33 -0.04 2.54
C GLY A 106 -18.19 -0.01 1.54
N GLN A 107 -17.39 -1.07 1.44
CA GLN A 107 -16.23 -1.20 0.57
C GLN A 107 -16.45 -2.33 -0.47
N SER A 108 -15.44 -3.08 -0.85
CA SER A 108 -15.62 -4.12 -1.87
C SER A 108 -16.58 -5.25 -1.46
N ASN A 109 -16.83 -5.43 -0.18
CA ASN A 109 -17.84 -6.31 0.40
C ASN A 109 -17.86 -7.70 -0.23
N MET A 110 -16.83 -8.47 0.04
CA MET A 110 -16.63 -9.80 -0.51
C MET A 110 -16.33 -10.79 0.62
N SER A 111 -16.97 -11.95 0.58
CA SER A 111 -16.59 -13.06 1.45
C SER A 111 -15.24 -13.66 1.02
N VAL A 112 -14.56 -14.36 1.92
CA VAL A 112 -13.33 -15.11 1.61
C VAL A 112 -13.55 -16.07 0.44
N ASN A 113 -14.65 -16.83 0.46
CA ASN A 113 -14.99 -17.76 -0.62
C ASN A 113 -15.16 -17.08 -1.99
N GLU A 114 -15.77 -15.88 -2.04
CA GLU A 114 -15.87 -15.13 -3.30
C GLU A 114 -14.51 -14.71 -3.82
N VAL A 115 -13.62 -14.28 -2.95
CA VAL A 115 -12.25 -13.90 -3.32
C VAL A 115 -11.46 -15.11 -3.80
N ILE A 116 -11.50 -16.22 -3.07
CA ILE A 116 -10.81 -17.47 -3.42
C ILE A 116 -11.31 -18.02 -4.77
N ASN A 117 -12.61 -17.94 -5.06
CA ASN A 117 -13.16 -18.36 -6.35
C ASN A 117 -12.67 -17.50 -7.55
N LEU A 118 -12.28 -16.26 -7.31
CA LEU A 118 -11.69 -15.38 -8.33
C LEU A 118 -10.16 -15.56 -8.45
N TRP A 119 -9.53 -16.18 -7.46
CA TRP A 119 -8.06 -16.26 -7.37
C TRP A 119 -7.39 -16.94 -8.57
N PRO A 120 -7.93 -18.03 -9.16
CA PRO A 120 -7.36 -18.62 -10.38
C PRO A 120 -7.25 -17.64 -11.56
N LEU A 121 -8.18 -16.68 -11.67
CA LEU A 121 -8.10 -15.61 -12.65
C LEU A 121 -7.03 -14.59 -12.27
N ILE A 122 -6.98 -14.20 -11.00
CA ILE A 122 -6.00 -13.23 -10.47
C ILE A 122 -4.56 -13.75 -10.63
N GLU A 123 -4.32 -15.03 -10.42
CA GLU A 123 -2.99 -15.65 -10.57
C GLU A 123 -2.43 -15.61 -12.00
N THR A 124 -3.26 -15.30 -12.99
CA THR A 124 -2.82 -15.10 -14.39
C THR A 124 -2.18 -13.73 -14.65
N LEU A 125 -2.09 -12.86 -13.63
CA LEU A 125 -1.31 -11.62 -13.71
C LEU A 125 0.19 -11.92 -13.76
N ASP A 126 0.89 -11.31 -14.72
CA ASP A 126 2.33 -11.55 -14.98
C ASP A 126 3.26 -10.77 -14.04
N VAL A 127 2.71 -10.01 -13.09
CA VAL A 127 3.44 -9.22 -12.09
C VAL A 127 3.08 -9.65 -10.68
N PRO A 128 3.89 -9.33 -9.65
CA PRO A 128 3.57 -9.57 -8.25
C PRO A 128 2.22 -8.99 -7.84
N ILE A 129 1.48 -9.78 -7.04
CA ILE A 129 0.13 -9.46 -6.56
C ILE A 129 0.08 -9.40 -5.04
N SER A 130 -0.72 -8.46 -4.53
CA SER A 130 -0.97 -8.35 -3.08
C SER A 130 -1.97 -9.37 -2.57
N SER A 131 -2.02 -9.52 -1.24
CA SER A 131 -3.26 -9.93 -0.58
C SER A 131 -4.37 -8.89 -0.79
N PRO A 132 -5.64 -9.19 -0.48
CA PRO A 132 -6.61 -8.15 -0.13
C PRO A 132 -6.09 -7.28 1.01
N ALA A 133 -6.46 -5.99 1.04
CA ALA A 133 -6.20 -5.11 2.16
C ALA A 133 -7.47 -4.97 2.99
N THR A 134 -7.53 -5.60 4.17
CA THR A 134 -8.67 -5.52 5.08
C THR A 134 -8.61 -4.27 5.96
N SER A 135 -9.74 -3.87 6.54
CA SER A 135 -9.86 -2.72 7.44
C SER A 135 -8.99 -2.84 8.71
N ALA A 136 -8.63 -4.08 9.07
CA ALA A 136 -7.67 -4.41 10.12
C ALA A 136 -6.89 -5.66 9.70
N PRO A 137 -5.55 -5.60 9.62
CA PRO A 137 -4.74 -6.62 8.95
C PRO A 137 -4.72 -7.99 9.64
N LEU A 138 -5.11 -8.07 10.90
CA LEU A 138 -5.15 -9.31 11.70
C LEU A 138 -6.58 -9.73 12.08
N ASN A 139 -7.60 -9.20 11.41
CA ASN A 139 -8.98 -9.62 11.65
C ASN A 139 -9.23 -11.05 11.14
N ASN A 140 -10.38 -11.63 11.52
CA ASN A 140 -10.72 -13.00 11.15
C ASN A 140 -10.80 -13.18 9.64
N TRP A 141 -11.36 -12.20 8.92
CA TRP A 141 -11.48 -12.28 7.46
C TRP A 141 -10.10 -12.49 6.80
N MET A 142 -9.10 -11.71 7.20
CA MET A 142 -7.74 -11.82 6.65
C MET A 142 -7.05 -13.12 7.05
N LYS A 143 -7.25 -13.58 8.28
CA LYS A 143 -6.71 -14.86 8.76
C LYS A 143 -7.30 -16.03 7.99
N ASP A 144 -8.62 -16.06 7.81
CA ASP A 144 -9.33 -17.08 7.05
C ASP A 144 -8.88 -17.10 5.58
N PHE A 145 -8.70 -15.90 4.96
CA PHE A 145 -8.18 -15.80 3.61
C PHE A 145 -6.74 -16.37 3.49
N MET A 146 -5.85 -15.99 4.39
CA MET A 146 -4.46 -16.47 4.35
C MET A 146 -4.34 -17.96 4.69
N GLU A 147 -5.25 -18.50 5.49
CA GLU A 147 -5.38 -19.95 5.73
C GLU A 147 -5.77 -20.67 4.43
N GLU A 148 -6.76 -20.17 3.70
CA GLU A 148 -7.15 -20.72 2.39
C GLU A 148 -6.04 -20.61 1.35
N VAL A 149 -5.31 -19.49 1.33
CA VAL A 149 -4.10 -19.32 0.49
C VAL A 149 -3.08 -20.43 0.76
N SER A 150 -2.84 -20.73 2.04
CA SER A 150 -1.91 -21.79 2.45
C SER A 150 -2.43 -23.18 2.08
N ASN A 151 -3.71 -23.46 2.36
CA ASN A 151 -4.34 -24.76 2.12
C ASN A 151 -4.37 -25.14 0.63
N GLN A 152 -4.59 -24.15 -0.24
CA GLN A 152 -4.70 -24.33 -1.68
C GLN A 152 -3.41 -23.99 -2.43
N ASN A 153 -2.33 -23.60 -1.73
CA ASN A 153 -1.05 -23.16 -2.30
C ASN A 153 -1.21 -22.05 -3.36
N LEU A 154 -2.02 -21.05 -3.05
CA LEU A 154 -2.26 -19.92 -3.92
C LEU A 154 -1.14 -18.88 -3.84
N ARG A 155 -0.92 -18.16 -4.93
CA ARG A 155 0.09 -17.10 -4.99
C ARG A 155 -0.38 -15.82 -4.30
N VAL A 156 0.36 -15.36 -3.32
CA VAL A 156 0.32 -14.01 -2.74
C VAL A 156 1.76 -13.57 -2.56
N ASP A 157 2.19 -12.52 -3.26
CA ASP A 157 3.60 -12.13 -3.27
C ASP A 157 3.93 -11.18 -2.10
N PHE A 158 2.98 -10.34 -1.69
CA PHE A 158 3.12 -9.44 -0.54
C PHE A 158 1.77 -9.18 0.13
N VAL A 159 1.80 -8.77 1.40
CA VAL A 159 0.61 -8.44 2.18
C VAL A 159 0.38 -6.94 2.14
N ALA A 160 -0.80 -6.52 1.63
CA ALA A 160 -1.25 -5.14 1.69
C ALA A 160 -2.05 -4.91 2.98
N ILE A 161 -1.78 -3.81 3.69
CA ILE A 161 -2.43 -3.51 4.96
C ILE A 161 -2.92 -2.06 5.07
N HIS A 162 -4.03 -1.88 5.81
CA HIS A 162 -4.57 -0.58 6.22
C HIS A 162 -4.45 -0.42 7.74
N ILE A 163 -3.97 0.72 8.21
CA ILE A 163 -3.79 1.00 9.64
C ILE A 163 -4.34 2.38 9.99
N TYR A 164 -5.54 2.42 10.56
CA TYR A 164 -6.20 3.65 11.01
C TYR A 164 -6.46 3.72 12.52
N HIS A 165 -6.21 2.63 13.25
CA HIS A 165 -6.58 2.50 14.66
C HIS A 165 -5.38 2.55 15.62
N LYS A 166 -4.19 2.79 15.10
CA LYS A 166 -2.95 2.85 15.87
C LYS A 166 -2.34 4.24 15.77
N ASN A 167 -2.91 5.18 16.52
CA ASN A 167 -2.45 6.57 16.54
C ASN A 167 -1.19 6.79 17.43
N ASP A 168 -0.70 5.75 18.07
CA ASP A 168 0.56 5.72 18.83
C ASP A 168 1.64 5.07 17.96
N PRO A 169 2.80 5.74 17.74
CA PRO A 169 3.85 5.19 16.86
C PRO A 169 4.36 3.82 17.27
N VAL A 170 4.55 3.58 18.58
CA VAL A 170 5.04 2.29 19.09
C VAL A 170 4.04 1.18 18.77
N LYS A 171 2.76 1.41 19.07
CA LYS A 171 1.68 0.45 18.78
C LYS A 171 1.45 0.25 17.29
N PHE A 172 1.78 1.25 16.47
CA PHE A 172 1.74 1.10 15.03
C PHE A 172 2.81 0.12 14.55
N ILE A 173 4.03 0.29 15.00
CA ILE A 173 5.15 -0.59 14.65
C ILE A 173 4.95 -2.00 15.21
N GLU A 174 4.52 -2.15 16.47
CA GLU A 174 4.17 -3.45 17.07
C GLU A 174 3.15 -4.22 16.19
N LEU A 175 2.13 -3.52 15.64
CA LEU A 175 1.17 -4.14 14.74
C LEU A 175 1.82 -4.57 13.42
N VAL A 176 2.67 -3.74 12.83
CA VAL A 176 3.37 -4.09 11.58
C VAL A 176 4.26 -5.31 11.77
N GLU A 177 4.97 -5.40 12.89
CA GLU A 177 5.78 -6.56 13.26
C GLU A 177 4.92 -7.82 13.46
N GLU A 178 3.79 -7.70 14.17
CA GLU A 178 2.85 -8.81 14.38
C GLU A 178 2.30 -9.34 13.05
N VAL A 179 1.97 -8.47 12.11
CA VAL A 179 1.54 -8.85 10.76
C VAL A 179 2.63 -9.63 10.03
N PHE A 180 3.88 -9.16 10.10
CA PHE A 180 4.99 -9.87 9.47
C PHE A 180 5.23 -11.24 10.11
N GLN A 181 5.21 -11.33 11.43
CA GLN A 181 5.35 -12.61 12.17
C GLN A 181 4.22 -13.59 11.83
N THR A 182 3.00 -13.06 11.62
CA THR A 182 1.82 -13.88 11.31
C THR A 182 1.84 -14.45 9.91
N TYR A 183 2.18 -13.63 8.90
CA TYR A 183 2.05 -14.03 7.49
C TYR A 183 3.37 -14.33 6.77
N GLY A 184 4.51 -13.90 7.32
CA GLY A 184 5.85 -14.21 6.80
C GLY A 184 6.12 -13.65 5.40
N LYS A 185 5.40 -12.62 4.96
CA LYS A 185 5.50 -12.03 3.61
C LYS A 185 5.90 -10.55 3.67
N PRO A 186 6.54 -10.01 2.60
CA PRO A 186 6.77 -8.57 2.51
C PRO A 186 5.49 -7.78 2.71
N ILE A 187 5.59 -6.63 3.40
CA ILE A 187 4.44 -5.78 3.74
C ILE A 187 4.45 -4.51 2.89
N TRP A 188 3.28 -4.14 2.36
CA TRP A 188 2.98 -2.82 1.86
C TRP A 188 1.90 -2.18 2.74
N ILE A 189 2.23 -1.07 3.39
CA ILE A 189 1.25 -0.28 4.14
C ILE A 189 0.57 0.64 3.14
N THR A 190 -0.50 0.16 2.52
CA THR A 190 -1.17 0.87 1.41
C THR A 190 -2.00 2.04 1.88
N GLU A 191 -2.51 1.99 3.12
CA GLU A 191 -3.19 3.11 3.74
C GLU A 191 -2.87 3.22 5.22
N PHE A 192 -2.47 4.40 5.66
CA PHE A 192 -2.41 4.72 7.08
C PHE A 192 -2.59 6.22 7.32
N ALA A 193 -3.18 6.56 8.43
CA ALA A 193 -3.33 7.94 8.91
C ALA A 193 -3.62 7.96 10.41
N VAL A 194 -3.32 9.09 11.05
CA VAL A 194 -3.85 9.40 12.39
C VAL A 194 -5.30 9.79 12.23
N ARG A 195 -6.21 8.98 12.75
CA ARG A 195 -7.64 9.17 12.59
C ARG A 195 -8.36 9.24 13.94
N ASP A 196 -9.17 10.27 14.13
CA ASP A 196 -10.20 10.30 15.15
C ASP A 196 -11.50 9.73 14.56
N ILE A 197 -11.88 8.54 14.98
CA ILE A 197 -13.09 7.84 14.49
C ILE A 197 -14.40 8.60 14.87
N ASN A 198 -14.34 9.49 15.85
CA ASN A 198 -15.47 10.28 16.29
C ASN A 198 -15.52 11.69 15.66
N ALA A 199 -14.54 12.03 14.80
CA ALA A 199 -14.51 13.31 14.12
C ALA A 199 -15.69 13.44 13.15
N THR A 200 -16.33 14.60 13.19
CA THR A 200 -17.43 15.02 12.30
C THR A 200 -17.28 16.51 12.00
N GLU A 201 -18.08 17.05 11.10
CA GLU A 201 -18.11 18.51 10.85
C GLU A 201 -18.32 19.33 12.13
N ASN A 202 -19.12 18.82 13.10
CA ASN A 202 -19.42 19.48 14.36
C ASN A 202 -18.50 19.06 15.53
N ASN A 203 -17.69 18.04 15.33
CA ASN A 203 -16.73 17.53 16.29
C ASN A 203 -15.39 17.32 15.58
N PRO A 204 -14.54 18.35 15.47
CA PRO A 204 -13.30 18.27 14.71
C PRO A 204 -12.34 17.26 15.33
N ASN A 205 -11.43 16.75 14.50
CA ASN A 205 -10.38 15.83 14.89
C ASN A 205 -9.61 16.36 16.13
N ILE A 206 -9.48 15.50 17.15
CA ILE A 206 -8.76 15.82 18.40
C ILE A 206 -7.23 15.90 18.22
N TYR A 207 -6.70 15.30 17.16
CA TYR A 207 -5.27 15.29 16.89
C TYR A 207 -4.84 16.58 16.19
N SER A 208 -3.90 17.32 16.79
CA SER A 208 -3.32 18.52 16.19
C SER A 208 -2.41 18.17 15.01
N GLU A 209 -2.19 19.13 14.11
CA GLU A 209 -1.21 18.99 13.01
C GLU A 209 0.19 18.60 13.51
N ASN A 210 0.64 19.21 14.62
CA ASN A 210 1.92 18.87 15.23
C ASN A 210 1.96 17.42 15.72
N TYR A 211 0.86 16.90 16.25
CA TYR A 211 0.78 15.48 16.64
C TYR A 211 0.88 14.57 15.42
N VAL A 212 0.13 14.87 14.36
CA VAL A 212 0.15 14.10 13.11
C VAL A 212 1.55 14.10 12.50
N LEU A 213 2.21 15.26 12.47
CA LEU A 213 3.57 15.39 11.96
C LEU A 213 4.57 14.57 12.80
N SER A 214 4.49 14.67 14.13
CA SER A 214 5.36 13.91 15.04
C SER A 214 5.12 12.41 14.91
N PHE A 215 3.86 11.99 14.81
CA PHE A 215 3.51 10.59 14.56
C PHE A 215 4.15 10.10 13.26
N MET A 216 3.96 10.83 12.17
CA MET A 216 4.50 10.49 10.86
C MET A 216 6.03 10.36 10.90
N GLN A 217 6.73 11.32 11.50
CA GLN A 217 8.20 11.28 11.62
C GLN A 217 8.66 10.02 12.36
N ASN A 218 8.10 9.75 13.55
CA ASN A 218 8.50 8.60 14.35
C ASN A 218 8.19 7.26 13.65
N VAL A 219 7.03 7.14 13.00
CA VAL A 219 6.65 5.92 12.28
C VAL A 219 7.54 5.70 11.05
N LEU A 220 7.84 6.76 10.29
CA LEU A 220 8.65 6.63 9.08
C LEU A 220 10.11 6.29 9.41
N ASP A 221 10.68 6.85 10.46
CA ASP A 221 12.04 6.52 10.90
C ASP A 221 12.16 5.01 11.19
N GLU A 222 11.18 4.43 11.90
CA GLU A 222 11.15 2.98 12.20
C GLU A 222 10.87 2.14 10.94
N ILE A 223 9.87 2.51 10.11
CA ILE A 223 9.53 1.78 8.87
C ILE A 223 10.72 1.68 7.91
N HIS A 224 11.57 2.70 7.88
CA HIS A 224 12.74 2.69 7.01
C HIS A 224 13.72 1.57 7.37
N ASP A 225 13.85 1.25 8.65
CA ASP A 225 14.75 0.21 9.15
C ASP A 225 14.15 -1.20 9.06
N LEU A 226 12.83 -1.32 8.80
CA LEU A 226 12.16 -2.61 8.64
C LEU A 226 12.28 -3.11 7.18
N ASP A 227 13.22 -4.03 6.94
CA ASP A 227 13.49 -4.57 5.60
C ASP A 227 12.31 -5.30 4.97
N TYR A 228 11.39 -5.84 5.77
CA TYR A 228 10.19 -6.50 5.28
C TYR A 228 9.06 -5.54 4.91
N VAL A 229 9.11 -4.27 5.33
CA VAL A 229 8.22 -3.22 4.84
C VAL A 229 8.80 -2.66 3.56
N LYS A 230 8.17 -2.96 2.43
CA LYS A 230 8.66 -2.57 1.11
C LYS A 230 8.11 -1.23 0.64
N ARG A 231 6.87 -0.90 1.03
CA ARG A 231 6.18 0.32 0.60
C ARG A 231 5.24 0.82 1.69
N TYR A 232 5.02 2.14 1.67
CA TYR A 232 4.00 2.79 2.50
C TYR A 232 3.34 3.92 1.72
N SER A 233 2.06 4.20 2.04
CA SER A 233 1.29 5.29 1.46
C SER A 233 0.44 5.96 2.53
N TRP A 234 0.68 7.25 2.75
CA TRP A 234 -0.19 8.05 3.61
C TRP A 234 -1.54 8.26 2.93
N PHE A 235 -2.61 8.03 3.66
CA PHE A 235 -3.95 8.33 3.18
C PHE A 235 -4.26 9.82 3.37
N ASP A 236 -4.56 10.52 2.27
CA ASP A 236 -4.98 11.91 2.31
C ASP A 236 -6.53 11.98 2.38
N PRO A 237 -7.12 12.41 3.51
CA PRO A 237 -8.57 12.52 3.65
C PRO A 237 -9.18 13.60 2.74
N ASN A 238 -8.36 14.54 2.25
CA ASN A 238 -8.79 15.56 1.28
C ASN A 238 -8.65 15.08 -0.17
N ALA A 239 -8.25 13.84 -0.38
CA ALA A 239 -8.13 13.27 -1.72
C ALA A 239 -9.47 13.18 -2.47
N ASN A 240 -10.58 13.36 -1.76
CA ASN A 240 -11.94 13.29 -2.27
C ASN A 240 -12.67 14.66 -2.33
N ASN A 241 -12.00 15.77 -2.05
CA ASN A 241 -12.57 17.13 -2.16
C ASN A 241 -11.96 17.89 -3.32
#